data_3b9f6adbda1d1e1b45f2d13c03fd178d
#
_entry.id   3b9f6adbda1d1e1b45f2d13c03fd178d
#
_cell.length_a   1.000
_cell.length_b   1.000
_cell.length_c   1.000
_cell.angle_alpha   90.00
_cell.angle_beta   90.00
_cell.angle_gamma   90.00
#
_symmetry.space_group_name_H-M   'P 1'
#
loop_
_entity.id
_entity.type
_entity.pdbx_description
1 polymer ?
#
loop_
_entity_poly.entity_id
_entity_poly.type
_entity_poly.pdbx_seq_one_letter_code
_entity_poly.pdbx_strand_id
1 'polypeptide(L)'
;MPIPSHATYPALATALAPHAAELLVDVIAHLPSYAANVQTQNPDRVTRAPKLAPRFSHIRWDSWDAATLDARMRAFGYAQPLTTTLVPASSQFAPISCAIHEGHIMPSETINLDRPGHAIFLPQEQTLALQTLSGVYGATRIQTRGKPVRSAADWWRGFRDRADAHGHIHFE
;
A
#
# COMPACT_ATOMS: atom_id res chain seq x y z
N MET A 1 21.77 4.66 -10.02
CA MET A 1 20.98 3.41 -10.31
C MET A 1 19.53 3.81 -10.51
N PRO A 2 18.86 3.44 -11.62
CA PRO A 2 17.43 3.66 -11.78
C PRO A 2 16.65 2.75 -10.81
N ILE A 3 15.55 3.28 -10.27
CA ILE A 3 14.66 2.51 -9.38
C ILE A 3 13.67 1.73 -10.23
N PRO A 4 13.60 0.37 -10.14
CA PRO A 4 12.62 -0.41 -10.87
C PRO A 4 11.18 -0.02 -10.48
N SER A 5 10.27 -0.01 -11.45
CA SER A 5 8.87 0.44 -11.26
C SER A 5 8.11 -0.34 -10.18
N HIS A 6 8.49 -1.60 -9.96
CA HIS A 6 7.87 -2.47 -8.96
C HIS A 6 8.71 -2.67 -7.69
N ALA A 7 9.77 -1.86 -7.51
CA ALA A 7 10.61 -1.99 -6.33
C ALA A 7 9.82 -1.72 -5.04
N THR A 8 9.98 -2.61 -4.07
CA THR A 8 9.54 -2.38 -2.69
C THR A 8 10.67 -1.74 -1.88
N TYR A 9 10.34 -1.08 -0.77
CA TYR A 9 11.36 -0.53 0.12
C TYR A 9 12.40 -1.58 0.57
N PRO A 10 12.04 -2.79 1.04
CA PRO A 10 13.02 -3.79 1.45
C PRO A 10 13.95 -4.21 0.29
N ALA A 11 13.40 -4.42 -0.90
CA ALA A 11 14.18 -4.80 -2.07
C ALA A 11 15.17 -3.69 -2.47
N LEU A 12 14.71 -2.43 -2.46
CA LEU A 12 15.55 -1.28 -2.78
C LEU A 12 16.64 -1.07 -1.72
N ALA A 13 16.31 -1.20 -0.44
CA ALA A 13 17.28 -1.08 0.65
C ALA A 13 18.39 -2.14 0.53
N THR A 14 18.01 -3.40 0.24
CA THR A 14 18.97 -4.48 0.02
C THR A 14 19.88 -4.21 -1.20
N ALA A 15 19.32 -3.70 -2.28
CA ALA A 15 20.10 -3.39 -3.49
C ALA A 15 21.03 -2.20 -3.31
N LEU A 16 20.64 -1.19 -2.51
CA LEU A 16 21.47 0.01 -2.28
C LEU A 16 22.58 -0.21 -1.25
N ALA A 17 22.43 -1.14 -0.31
CA ALA A 17 23.39 -1.33 0.78
C ALA A 17 24.84 -1.56 0.30
N PRO A 18 25.15 -2.45 -0.68
CA PRO A 18 26.51 -2.63 -1.17
C PRO A 18 27.07 -1.37 -1.83
N HIS A 19 26.28 -0.68 -2.65
CA HIS A 19 26.71 0.57 -3.29
C HIS A 19 27.02 1.68 -2.28
N ALA A 20 26.21 1.77 -1.23
CA ALA A 20 26.44 2.72 -0.14
C ALA A 20 27.74 2.41 0.62
N ALA A 21 28.03 1.11 0.85
CA ALA A 21 29.27 0.68 1.50
C ALA A 21 30.49 0.99 0.64
N GLU A 22 30.47 0.70 -0.67
CA GLU A 22 31.54 1.02 -1.60
C GLU A 22 31.80 2.53 -1.65
N LEU A 23 30.73 3.35 -1.77
CA LEU A 23 30.85 4.80 -1.76
C LEU A 23 31.44 5.32 -0.44
N LEU A 24 31.03 4.76 0.70
CA LEU A 24 31.57 5.16 2.00
C LEU A 24 33.09 4.91 2.09
N VAL A 25 33.54 3.74 1.65
CA VAL A 25 34.97 3.40 1.61
C VAL A 25 35.73 4.36 0.73
N ASP A 26 35.22 4.67 -0.46
CA ASP A 26 35.84 5.61 -1.39
C ASP A 26 35.92 7.04 -0.81
N VAL A 27 34.86 7.52 -0.20
CA VAL A 27 34.80 8.84 0.47
C VAL A 27 35.82 8.92 1.61
N ILE A 28 35.98 7.87 2.43
CA ILE A 28 36.95 7.84 3.52
C ILE A 28 38.39 7.88 2.95
N ALA A 29 38.65 7.07 1.92
CA ALA A 29 39.98 7.01 1.30
C ALA A 29 40.42 8.34 0.63
N HIS A 30 39.44 9.12 0.12
CA HIS A 30 39.69 10.36 -0.62
C HIS A 30 39.05 11.60 0.04
N LEU A 31 38.90 11.58 1.36
CA LEU A 31 38.16 12.60 2.15
C LEU A 31 38.62 14.05 1.84
N PRO A 32 39.92 14.39 1.70
CA PRO A 32 40.34 15.76 1.34
C PRO A 32 39.78 16.24 0.00
N SER A 33 39.74 15.36 -1.01
CA SER A 33 39.20 15.67 -2.32
C SER A 33 37.68 15.91 -2.26
N TYR A 34 36.94 15.05 -1.56
CA TYR A 34 35.50 15.24 -1.38
C TYR A 34 35.20 16.52 -0.61
N ALA A 35 35.95 16.83 0.45
CA ALA A 35 35.78 18.04 1.25
C ALA A 35 36.04 19.33 0.43
N ALA A 36 37.00 19.31 -0.51
CA ALA A 36 37.27 20.44 -1.38
C ALA A 36 36.17 20.71 -2.42
N ASN A 37 35.35 19.70 -2.74
CA ASN A 37 34.27 19.74 -3.72
C ASN A 37 32.87 19.77 -3.12
N VAL A 38 32.72 20.14 -1.85
CA VAL A 38 31.40 20.23 -1.18
C VAL A 38 30.53 21.28 -1.87
N GLN A 39 29.30 20.87 -2.19
CA GLN A 39 28.29 21.77 -2.72
C GLN A 39 27.22 22.05 -1.66
N THR A 40 26.89 23.32 -1.49
CA THR A 40 25.79 23.72 -0.60
C THR A 40 24.46 23.26 -1.21
N GLN A 41 23.63 22.61 -0.41
CA GLN A 41 22.28 22.23 -0.84
C GLN A 41 21.45 23.48 -1.17
N ASN A 42 20.73 23.42 -2.31
CA ASN A 42 19.77 24.46 -2.63
C ASN A 42 18.55 24.38 -1.68
N PRO A 43 18.28 25.41 -0.86
CA PRO A 43 17.18 25.41 0.11
C PRO A 43 15.79 25.24 -0.56
N ASP A 44 15.64 25.74 -1.82
CA ASP A 44 14.37 25.63 -2.56
C ASP A 44 14.03 24.20 -3.03
N ARG A 45 15.01 23.31 -2.99
CA ARG A 45 14.86 21.89 -3.37
C ARG A 45 14.78 20.95 -2.18
N VAL A 46 14.73 21.46 -0.98
CA VAL A 46 14.63 20.64 0.24
C VAL A 46 13.25 19.97 0.30
N THR A 47 13.23 18.64 0.38
CA THR A 47 12.04 17.86 0.65
C THR A 47 12.11 17.25 2.05
N ARG A 48 10.98 17.14 2.72
CA ARG A 48 10.90 16.56 4.06
C ARG A 48 10.43 15.12 3.98
N ALA A 49 11.13 14.22 4.66
CA ALA A 49 10.73 12.83 4.86
C ALA A 49 10.38 12.60 6.34
N PRO A 50 9.14 12.90 6.78
CA PRO A 50 8.75 12.72 8.17
C PRO A 50 8.71 11.22 8.52
N LYS A 51 8.82 10.91 9.82
CA LYS A 51 8.59 9.54 10.30
C LYS A 51 7.19 9.06 9.91
N LEU A 52 7.09 7.77 9.57
CA LEU A 52 5.80 7.14 9.28
C LEU A 52 4.88 7.25 10.50
N ALA A 53 3.71 7.79 10.29
CA ALA A 53 2.66 7.90 11.30
C ALA A 53 1.41 7.14 10.80
N PRO A 54 0.51 6.68 11.69
CA PRO A 54 -0.67 5.89 11.30
C PRO A 54 -1.52 6.53 10.18
N ARG A 55 -1.59 7.86 10.12
CA ARG A 55 -2.30 8.59 9.06
C ARG A 55 -1.77 8.34 7.65
N PHE A 56 -0.52 7.90 7.49
CA PHE A 56 0.05 7.59 6.17
C PHE A 56 -0.45 6.27 5.59
N SER A 57 -0.91 5.37 6.44
CA SER A 57 -1.45 4.07 6.02
C SER A 57 -2.97 4.03 5.97
N HIS A 58 -3.67 5.04 6.49
CA HIS A 58 -5.12 5.10 6.35
C HIS A 58 -5.51 5.44 4.91
N ILE A 59 -6.27 4.55 4.27
CA ILE A 59 -6.67 4.71 2.87
C ILE A 59 -7.71 5.83 2.78
N ARG A 60 -7.50 6.72 1.83
CA ARG A 60 -8.46 7.79 1.51
C ARG A 60 -9.12 7.48 0.18
N TRP A 61 -10.26 6.85 0.25
CA TRP A 61 -11.02 6.39 -0.91
C TRP A 61 -11.48 7.54 -1.82
N ASP A 62 -11.64 8.73 -1.27
CA ASP A 62 -12.02 9.97 -1.96
C ASP A 62 -10.91 10.58 -2.82
N SER A 63 -9.67 10.19 -2.62
CA SER A 63 -8.52 10.87 -3.22
C SER A 63 -7.40 9.97 -3.73
N TRP A 64 -7.38 8.67 -3.37
CA TRP A 64 -6.36 7.75 -3.83
C TRP A 64 -6.85 6.89 -5.00
N ASP A 65 -6.05 6.87 -6.06
CA ASP A 65 -6.17 5.91 -7.15
C ASP A 65 -5.42 4.61 -6.85
N ALA A 66 -5.59 3.60 -7.71
CA ALA A 66 -4.94 2.31 -7.56
C ALA A 66 -3.40 2.42 -7.59
N ALA A 67 -2.85 3.34 -8.39
CA ALA A 67 -1.42 3.57 -8.48
C ALA A 67 -0.84 4.16 -7.18
N THR A 68 -1.54 5.13 -6.58
CA THR A 68 -1.17 5.72 -5.28
C THR A 68 -1.21 4.67 -4.16
N LEU A 69 -2.24 3.82 -4.15
CA LEU A 69 -2.39 2.76 -3.17
C LEU A 69 -1.26 1.73 -3.29
N ASP A 70 -0.94 1.29 -4.51
CA ASP A 70 0.18 0.40 -4.80
C ASP A 70 1.53 1.01 -4.41
N ALA A 71 1.79 2.27 -4.77
CA ALA A 71 3.02 2.95 -4.42
C ALA A 71 3.23 3.02 -2.89
N ARG A 72 2.17 3.28 -2.12
CA ARG A 72 2.22 3.29 -0.66
C ARG A 72 2.45 1.90 -0.09
N MET A 73 1.77 0.88 -0.64
CA MET A 73 2.00 -0.51 -0.24
C MET A 73 3.46 -0.92 -0.45
N ARG A 74 4.05 -0.60 -1.60
CA ARG A 74 5.46 -0.89 -1.89
C ARG A 74 6.43 -0.10 -1.01
N ALA A 75 6.10 1.15 -0.68
CA ALA A 75 6.97 2.02 0.09
C ALA A 75 7.04 1.65 1.57
N PHE A 76 5.93 1.32 2.20
CA PHE A 76 5.90 1.12 3.66
C PHE A 76 4.97 0.00 4.15
N GLY A 77 4.24 -0.69 3.27
CA GLY A 77 3.35 -1.80 3.65
C GLY A 77 4.04 -2.90 4.46
N TYR A 78 5.36 -3.09 4.28
CA TYR A 78 6.16 -4.04 5.04
C TYR A 78 6.23 -3.73 6.55
N ALA A 79 6.18 -2.46 6.93
CA ALA A 79 6.26 -2.00 8.32
C ALA A 79 4.91 -1.55 8.86
N GLN A 80 4.05 -1.04 7.99
CA GLN A 80 2.77 -0.44 8.34
C GLN A 80 1.76 -0.72 7.24
N PRO A 81 0.92 -1.78 7.37
CA PRO A 81 -0.07 -2.14 6.36
C PRO A 81 -1.09 -1.00 6.15
N LEU A 82 -1.70 -0.97 4.99
CA LEU A 82 -2.74 0.02 4.68
C LEU A 82 -4.02 -0.30 5.45
N THR A 83 -4.59 0.69 6.12
CA THR A 83 -5.74 0.53 7.00
C THR A 83 -6.99 1.17 6.43
N THR A 84 -8.14 0.58 6.71
CA THR A 84 -9.46 1.06 6.31
C THR A 84 -10.52 0.50 7.26
N THR A 85 -11.75 0.97 7.13
CA THR A 85 -12.88 0.48 7.92
C THR A 85 -13.92 -0.15 7.01
N LEU A 86 -14.22 -1.43 7.22
CA LEU A 86 -15.36 -2.10 6.60
C LEU A 86 -16.64 -1.60 7.25
N VAL A 87 -17.54 -1.06 6.44
CA VAL A 87 -18.90 -0.67 6.82
C VAL A 87 -19.86 -1.75 6.29
N PRO A 88 -20.46 -2.56 7.17
CA PRO A 88 -21.39 -3.61 6.73
C PRO A 88 -22.65 -3.04 6.10
N ALA A 89 -23.21 -3.74 5.09
CA ALA A 89 -24.46 -3.35 4.44
C ALA A 89 -25.68 -3.39 5.41
N SER A 90 -25.62 -4.26 6.43
CA SER A 90 -26.66 -4.36 7.45
C SER A 90 -26.24 -3.66 8.75
N SER A 91 -27.15 -2.87 9.32
CA SER A 91 -26.97 -2.20 10.62
C SER A 91 -26.86 -3.15 11.82
N GLN A 92 -27.09 -4.46 11.62
CA GLN A 92 -26.88 -5.49 12.64
C GLN A 92 -25.41 -5.68 13.01
N PHE A 93 -24.50 -5.27 12.13
CA PHE A 93 -23.08 -5.41 12.33
C PHE A 93 -22.41 -4.04 12.53
N ALA A 94 -21.50 -3.95 13.49
CA ALA A 94 -20.71 -2.77 13.71
C ALA A 94 -19.59 -2.64 12.63
N PRO A 95 -19.14 -1.41 12.32
CA PRO A 95 -17.95 -1.18 11.48
C PRO A 95 -16.72 -1.87 12.04
N ILE A 96 -15.86 -2.34 11.16
CA ILE A 96 -14.72 -3.19 11.51
C ILE A 96 -13.44 -2.61 10.89
N SER A 97 -12.45 -2.33 11.73
CA SER A 97 -11.13 -1.91 11.25
C SER A 97 -10.41 -3.08 10.58
N CYS A 98 -9.96 -2.85 9.36
CA CYS A 98 -9.23 -3.80 8.54
C CYS A 98 -7.89 -3.25 8.10
N ALA A 99 -6.95 -4.13 7.78
CA ALA A 99 -5.66 -3.78 7.21
C ALA A 99 -5.39 -4.65 5.97
N ILE A 100 -4.90 -4.03 4.91
CA ILE A 100 -4.45 -4.67 3.68
C ILE A 100 -2.94 -4.83 3.77
N HIS A 101 -2.46 -6.06 3.68
CA HIS A 101 -1.04 -6.40 3.81
C HIS A 101 -0.37 -6.64 2.46
N GLU A 102 -1.11 -7.17 1.49
CA GLU A 102 -0.62 -7.46 0.15
C GLU A 102 -1.71 -7.23 -0.90
N GLY A 103 -1.31 -6.84 -2.08
CA GLY A 103 -2.19 -6.65 -3.22
C GLY A 103 -1.44 -6.14 -4.44
N HIS A 104 -2.18 -5.86 -5.50
CA HIS A 104 -1.65 -5.40 -6.78
C HIS A 104 -2.70 -4.59 -7.55
N ILE A 105 -2.24 -3.78 -8.50
CA ILE A 105 -3.14 -3.09 -9.44
C ILE A 105 -3.77 -4.14 -10.36
N MET A 106 -5.09 -4.09 -10.51
CA MET A 106 -5.82 -4.96 -11.44
C MET A 106 -6.03 -4.27 -12.78
N PRO A 107 -6.15 -5.04 -13.89
CA PRO A 107 -6.53 -4.49 -15.20
C PRO A 107 -7.88 -3.75 -15.10
N SER A 108 -7.97 -2.58 -15.76
CA SER A 108 -9.16 -1.69 -15.68
C SER A 108 -10.44 -2.33 -16.23
N GLU A 109 -10.32 -3.36 -17.06
CA GLU A 109 -11.46 -4.07 -17.68
C GLU A 109 -12.09 -5.12 -16.78
N THR A 110 -11.46 -5.41 -15.62
CA THR A 110 -11.82 -6.55 -14.79
C THR A 110 -13.18 -6.32 -14.10
N ILE A 111 -13.42 -5.13 -13.57
CA ILE A 111 -14.65 -4.79 -12.83
C ILE A 111 -14.79 -3.27 -12.77
N ASN A 112 -16.02 -2.81 -12.86
CA ASN A 112 -16.40 -1.44 -12.55
C ASN A 112 -17.41 -1.46 -11.39
N LEU A 113 -16.93 -1.06 -10.21
CA LEU A 113 -17.79 -0.86 -9.04
C LEU A 113 -18.17 0.63 -8.97
N ASP A 114 -19.40 0.92 -8.60
CA ASP A 114 -20.01 2.25 -8.73
C ASP A 114 -19.31 3.37 -7.95
N ARG A 115 -18.57 3.03 -6.89
CA ARG A 115 -18.00 4.02 -5.98
C ARG A 115 -16.66 3.60 -5.41
N PRO A 116 -15.74 4.56 -5.16
CA PRO A 116 -14.55 4.30 -4.37
C PRO A 116 -14.88 3.71 -2.99
N GLY A 117 -14.09 2.74 -2.54
CA GLY A 117 -14.33 1.98 -1.32
C GLY A 117 -15.24 0.77 -1.48
N HIS A 118 -15.99 0.65 -2.59
CA HIS A 118 -16.72 -0.57 -2.87
C HIS A 118 -15.77 -1.71 -3.23
N ALA A 119 -16.12 -2.92 -2.81
CA ALA A 119 -15.33 -4.10 -3.07
C ALA A 119 -16.18 -5.34 -3.33
N ILE A 120 -15.65 -6.24 -4.15
CA ILE A 120 -16.23 -7.55 -4.43
C ILE A 120 -15.14 -8.61 -4.41
N PHE A 121 -15.46 -9.79 -3.92
CA PHE A 121 -14.55 -10.93 -3.96
C PHE A 121 -14.62 -11.65 -5.31
N LEU A 122 -13.47 -11.86 -5.93
CA LEU A 122 -13.31 -12.58 -7.20
C LEU A 122 -12.80 -14.00 -6.94
N PRO A 123 -13.68 -15.03 -7.04
CA PRO A 123 -13.30 -16.39 -6.69
C PRO A 123 -12.20 -16.98 -7.59
N GLN A 124 -12.18 -16.64 -8.88
CA GLN A 124 -11.18 -17.16 -9.82
C GLN A 124 -9.79 -16.62 -9.53
N GLU A 125 -9.69 -15.36 -9.13
CA GLU A 125 -8.44 -14.66 -8.83
C GLU A 125 -8.05 -14.76 -7.35
N GLN A 126 -8.93 -15.32 -6.51
CA GLN A 126 -8.77 -15.42 -5.04
C GLN A 126 -8.45 -14.05 -4.41
N THR A 127 -9.03 -12.99 -4.95
CA THR A 127 -8.68 -11.58 -4.66
C THR A 127 -9.94 -10.78 -4.30
N LEU A 128 -9.82 -9.86 -3.36
CA LEU A 128 -10.82 -8.85 -3.08
C LEU A 128 -10.52 -7.62 -3.93
N ALA A 129 -11.31 -7.40 -4.97
CA ALA A 129 -11.21 -6.23 -5.85
C ALA A 129 -11.81 -5.00 -5.16
N LEU A 130 -11.03 -3.95 -5.04
CA LEU A 130 -11.35 -2.70 -4.36
C LEU A 130 -11.41 -1.57 -5.39
N GLN A 131 -12.55 -0.92 -5.52
CA GLN A 131 -12.67 0.28 -6.34
C GLN A 131 -11.94 1.44 -5.65
N THR A 132 -11.03 2.06 -6.35
CA THR A 132 -10.36 3.29 -5.92
C THR A 132 -10.94 4.49 -6.67
N LEU A 133 -10.43 5.70 -6.42
CA LEU A 133 -10.86 6.89 -7.18
C LEU A 133 -10.70 6.68 -8.69
N SER A 134 -9.64 5.99 -9.12
CA SER A 134 -9.41 5.59 -10.51
C SER A 134 -8.68 4.25 -10.53
N GLY A 135 -9.26 3.28 -11.22
CA GLY A 135 -8.76 1.91 -11.31
C GLY A 135 -9.15 1.04 -10.12
N VAL A 136 -8.78 -0.22 -10.20
CA VAL A 136 -9.10 -1.27 -9.22
C VAL A 136 -7.82 -1.81 -8.58
N TYR A 137 -7.85 -1.99 -7.27
CA TYR A 137 -6.76 -2.62 -6.53
C TYR A 137 -7.20 -3.96 -5.96
N GLY A 138 -6.47 -5.02 -6.26
CA GLY A 138 -6.75 -6.36 -5.78
C GLY A 138 -6.01 -6.64 -4.47
N ALA A 139 -6.74 -6.75 -3.37
CA ALA A 139 -6.18 -7.17 -2.09
C ALA A 139 -6.14 -8.69 -1.98
N THR A 140 -4.95 -9.25 -1.72
CA THR A 140 -4.72 -10.70 -1.61
C THR A 140 -4.59 -11.17 -0.17
N ARG A 141 -4.12 -10.29 0.74
CA ARG A 141 -4.00 -10.57 2.17
C ARG A 141 -4.59 -9.46 3.01
N ILE A 142 -5.53 -9.82 3.88
CA ILE A 142 -6.33 -8.90 4.68
C ILE A 142 -6.30 -9.33 6.14
N GLN A 143 -6.29 -8.36 7.03
CA GLN A 143 -6.37 -8.56 8.47
C GLN A 143 -7.54 -7.78 9.03
N THR A 144 -8.36 -8.42 9.82
CA THR A 144 -9.30 -7.74 10.74
C THR A 144 -8.55 -7.40 12.03
N ARG A 145 -8.78 -6.24 12.59
CA ARG A 145 -8.16 -5.81 13.84
C ARG A 145 -8.27 -6.89 14.93
N GLY A 146 -7.15 -7.24 15.54
CA GLY A 146 -7.08 -8.26 16.60
C GLY A 146 -7.18 -9.72 16.10
N LYS A 147 -7.16 -9.95 14.80
CA LYS A 147 -7.14 -11.30 14.18
C LYS A 147 -5.86 -11.49 13.35
N PRO A 148 -5.46 -12.74 13.06
CA PRO A 148 -4.33 -13.01 12.18
C PRO A 148 -4.61 -12.55 10.74
N VAL A 149 -3.54 -12.26 10.00
CA VAL A 149 -3.59 -11.99 8.55
C VAL A 149 -4.07 -13.24 7.82
N ARG A 150 -5.00 -13.08 6.89
CA ARG A 150 -5.59 -14.18 6.10
C ARG A 150 -5.49 -13.89 4.62
N SER A 151 -5.58 -14.94 3.79
CA SER A 151 -5.84 -14.77 2.36
C SER A 151 -7.19 -14.05 2.16
N ALA A 152 -7.36 -13.34 1.03
CA ALA A 152 -8.63 -12.70 0.71
C ALA A 152 -9.79 -13.70 0.69
N ALA A 153 -9.57 -14.92 0.21
CA ALA A 153 -10.57 -16.00 0.18
C ALA A 153 -10.99 -16.45 1.60
N ASP A 154 -10.01 -16.68 2.49
CA ASP A 154 -10.30 -17.06 3.87
C ASP A 154 -10.98 -15.95 4.66
N TRP A 155 -10.54 -14.71 4.41
CA TRP A 155 -11.14 -13.54 5.00
C TRP A 155 -12.60 -13.39 4.53
N TRP A 156 -12.83 -13.48 3.21
CA TRP A 156 -14.16 -13.36 2.60
C TRP A 156 -15.16 -14.38 3.15
N ARG A 157 -14.75 -15.63 3.35
CA ARG A 157 -15.64 -16.67 3.95
C ARG A 157 -16.21 -16.27 5.30
N GLY A 158 -15.48 -15.48 6.07
CA GLY A 158 -15.93 -14.97 7.37
C GLY A 158 -16.70 -13.64 7.31
N PHE A 159 -16.76 -12.99 6.15
CA PHE A 159 -17.32 -11.64 6.00
C PHE A 159 -18.41 -11.52 4.93
N ARG A 160 -18.68 -12.55 4.15
CA ARG A 160 -19.70 -12.55 3.08
C ARG A 160 -21.10 -12.15 3.58
N ASP A 161 -21.42 -12.46 4.83
CA ASP A 161 -22.73 -12.14 5.44
C ASP A 161 -22.89 -10.63 5.73
N ARG A 162 -21.84 -9.84 5.54
CA ARG A 162 -21.83 -8.39 5.67
C ARG A 162 -21.93 -7.67 4.33
N ALA A 163 -21.91 -8.43 3.24
CA ALA A 163 -22.12 -7.91 1.90
C ALA A 163 -23.60 -7.58 1.65
N ASP A 164 -23.83 -6.73 0.66
CA ASP A 164 -25.17 -6.47 0.14
C ASP A 164 -25.72 -7.65 -0.69
N ALA A 165 -26.92 -7.48 -1.25
CA ALA A 165 -27.58 -8.49 -2.07
C ALA A 165 -26.81 -8.86 -3.36
N HIS A 166 -25.87 -8.02 -3.79
CA HIS A 166 -25.02 -8.22 -4.96
C HIS A 166 -23.62 -8.76 -4.62
N GLY A 167 -23.36 -9.02 -3.34
CA GLY A 167 -22.06 -9.48 -2.86
C GLY A 167 -21.01 -8.36 -2.72
N HIS A 168 -21.43 -7.10 -2.69
CA HIS A 168 -20.53 -5.97 -2.48
C HIS A 168 -20.40 -5.64 -1.00
N ILE A 169 -19.20 -5.24 -0.62
CA ILE A 169 -18.91 -4.64 0.68
C ILE A 169 -18.37 -3.22 0.48
N HIS A 170 -18.44 -2.41 1.51
CA HIS A 170 -18.00 -1.03 1.47
C HIS A 170 -16.93 -0.75 2.52
N PHE A 171 -15.88 -0.01 2.13
CA PHE A 171 -14.83 0.49 2.99
C PHE A 171 -14.83 2.02 3.04
N GLU A 172 -14.53 2.56 4.22
CA GLU A 172 -14.32 3.98 4.49
C GLU A 172 -12.93 4.26 5.07
#